data_f087ec4bee636616df345523f9a35913
#
_entry.id   f087ec4bee636616df345523f9a35913
#
_cell.length_a   1.000
_cell.length_b   1.000
_cell.length_c   1.000
_cell.angle_alpha   90.00
_cell.angle_beta   90.00
_cell.angle_gamma   90.00
#
_symmetry.space_group_name_H-M   'P 1'
#
loop_
_entity.id
_entity.type
_entity.pdbx_description
1 polymer ?
#
loop_
_entity_poly.entity_id
_entity_poly.type
_entity_poly.pdbx_seq_one_letter_code
_entity_poly.pdbx_strand_id
1 'polypeptide(L)'
;MNWRYNFLRKLWFKNYLKKTEDIMKKIALIIIAVLMICAFAGCSHEHVPGPAATCTEPQICTECEEILVEARGHRACAQATCLAAQTCEDCGIELAPKLEHTPGAEATCTEPQLCSSCGTELSPKIGHSINSKNACDNCGLQIVPEGQKYIKPGRNGALSDNLDNIVPETEAGHYNNNVDAYYVGAVLVCGDYAMEYFLPSESGNAGWATTINRFAEKYPELSVNALLVPKNCAFNPPAGYTDPYDRTKAHIDATYGMLNEGIKAADAFGVMSEHKDEYLFYRTDHHWTSLGAYYASVAFCNANDIVPYELDTYETVVKTGFMGTLYGWAGKPASLKENPDYTVAHYPHIGYSMIAGNSGNWYNTSALNYNYNNYAGMFINGDNPLTLITSENKNGRTLMIFKESYGNAFVPFMIDYFEQVLVVDIREQTKGVGALIEQYGVTDVLFINNCQAAISFEEILRTKALS
;
A
#
# COMPACT_ATOMS: atom_id res chain seq x y z
N MET A 1 -83.73 65.75 -59.99
CA MET A 1 -82.40 65.75 -60.68
C MET A 1 -81.28 65.03 -59.90
N ASN A 2 -81.59 64.32 -58.79
CA ASN A 2 -80.50 63.75 -57.90
C ASN A 2 -80.25 62.21 -57.95
N TRP A 3 -80.97 61.43 -58.74
CA TRP A 3 -80.84 59.96 -58.75
C TRP A 3 -79.86 59.44 -59.79
N ARG A 4 -79.70 60.17 -60.91
CA ARG A 4 -78.72 59.77 -61.95
C ARG A 4 -77.21 59.98 -61.54
N TYR A 5 -76.98 61.00 -60.71
CA TYR A 5 -75.62 61.36 -60.31
C TYR A 5 -75.00 60.33 -59.31
N ASN A 6 -75.85 59.84 -58.41
CA ASN A 6 -75.38 58.81 -57.41
C ASN A 6 -75.21 57.43 -58.04
N PHE A 7 -75.93 57.10 -59.10
CA PHE A 7 -75.77 55.81 -59.78
C PHE A 7 -74.50 55.75 -60.63
N LEU A 8 -74.16 56.77 -61.35
CA LEU A 8 -72.91 56.83 -62.13
C LEU A 8 -71.68 56.90 -61.26
N ARG A 9 -71.77 57.58 -60.10
CA ARG A 9 -70.65 57.63 -59.12
C ARG A 9 -70.35 56.23 -58.46
N LYS A 10 -71.44 55.47 -58.19
CA LYS A 10 -71.30 54.10 -57.68
C LYS A 10 -70.73 53.13 -58.73
N LEU A 11 -71.14 53.32 -60.00
CA LEU A 11 -70.56 52.48 -61.09
C LEU A 11 -69.11 52.81 -61.37
N TRP A 12 -68.74 54.10 -61.32
CA TRP A 12 -67.35 54.52 -61.51
C TRP A 12 -66.41 54.02 -60.34
N PHE A 13 -66.92 54.16 -59.12
CA PHE A 13 -66.19 53.68 -57.94
C PHE A 13 -66.03 52.16 -57.94
N LYS A 14 -67.01 51.41 -58.37
CA LYS A 14 -66.94 49.93 -58.48
C LYS A 14 -66.00 49.52 -59.59
N ASN A 15 -65.95 50.21 -60.71
CA ASN A 15 -65.02 49.95 -61.78
C ASN A 15 -63.55 50.35 -61.40
N TYR A 16 -63.40 51.44 -60.64
CA TYR A 16 -62.11 51.88 -60.12
C TYR A 16 -61.55 50.87 -59.13
N LEU A 17 -62.34 50.39 -58.17
CA LEU A 17 -61.93 49.37 -57.22
C LEU A 17 -61.55 48.05 -57.91
N LYS A 18 -62.29 47.61 -58.90
CA LYS A 18 -62.02 46.43 -59.69
C LYS A 18 -60.71 46.57 -60.49
N LYS A 19 -60.43 47.75 -61.02
CA LYS A 19 -59.22 48.04 -61.76
C LYS A 19 -57.99 48.11 -60.85
N THR A 20 -58.11 48.65 -59.63
CA THR A 20 -57.07 48.70 -58.63
C THR A 20 -56.76 47.28 -58.06
N GLU A 21 -57.84 46.47 -57.92
CA GLU A 21 -57.68 45.09 -57.46
C GLU A 21 -56.96 44.23 -58.51
N ASP A 22 -57.23 44.40 -59.80
CA ASP A 22 -56.54 43.74 -60.89
C ASP A 22 -55.02 44.18 -60.99
N ILE A 23 -54.78 45.48 -60.76
CA ILE A 23 -53.41 46.00 -60.74
C ILE A 23 -52.67 45.43 -59.53
N MET A 24 -53.28 45.38 -58.35
CA MET A 24 -52.62 44.79 -57.14
C MET A 24 -52.37 43.33 -57.33
N LYS A 25 -53.28 42.55 -57.96
CA LYS A 25 -53.08 41.15 -58.29
C LYS A 25 -51.88 40.91 -59.26
N LYS A 26 -51.81 41.81 -60.28
CA LYS A 26 -50.65 41.76 -61.21
C LYS A 26 -49.31 42.10 -60.55
N ILE A 27 -49.34 43.14 -59.67
CA ILE A 27 -48.11 43.49 -58.88
C ILE A 27 -47.68 42.34 -57.95
N ALA A 28 -48.69 41.73 -57.27
CA ALA A 28 -48.40 40.58 -56.39
C ALA A 28 -47.84 39.37 -57.17
N LEU A 29 -48.38 39.12 -58.39
CA LEU A 29 -47.86 38.06 -59.25
C LEU A 29 -46.43 38.36 -59.75
N ILE A 30 -46.15 39.65 -60.09
CA ILE A 30 -44.77 40.06 -60.47
C ILE A 30 -43.76 39.91 -59.28
N ILE A 31 -44.20 40.32 -58.06
CA ILE A 31 -43.41 40.20 -56.86
C ILE A 31 -43.12 38.71 -56.56
N ILE A 32 -44.12 37.84 -56.67
CA ILE A 32 -43.98 36.41 -56.50
C ILE A 32 -43.03 35.79 -57.58
N ALA A 33 -43.15 36.23 -58.83
CA ALA A 33 -42.32 35.79 -59.92
C ALA A 33 -40.81 36.26 -59.72
N VAL A 34 -40.65 37.49 -59.24
CA VAL A 34 -39.31 38.02 -58.91
C VAL A 34 -38.66 37.28 -57.72
N LEU A 35 -39.50 37.02 -56.68
CA LEU A 35 -39.03 36.21 -55.53
C LEU A 35 -38.70 34.75 -55.92
N MET A 36 -39.46 34.16 -56.86
CA MET A 36 -39.15 32.83 -57.37
C MET A 36 -37.87 32.79 -58.22
N ILE A 37 -37.63 33.85 -59.01
CA ILE A 37 -36.43 33.97 -59.82
C ILE A 37 -35.18 34.17 -58.94
N CYS A 38 -35.31 34.89 -57.81
CA CYS A 38 -34.23 35.07 -56.85
C CYS A 38 -33.96 33.76 -56.04
N ALA A 39 -34.97 32.89 -55.89
CA ALA A 39 -34.80 31.61 -55.21
C ALA A 39 -34.10 30.54 -56.05
N PHE A 40 -33.99 30.73 -57.37
CA PHE A 40 -33.28 29.83 -58.28
C PHE A 40 -31.93 30.37 -58.77
N ALA A 41 -31.43 31.51 -58.26
CA ALA A 41 -30.08 31.93 -58.48
C ALA A 41 -29.15 31.11 -57.56
N GLY A 42 -29.00 29.85 -57.84
CA GLY A 42 -27.93 29.05 -57.28
C GLY A 42 -26.59 29.69 -57.59
N CYS A 43 -25.63 29.60 -56.71
CA CYS A 43 -24.29 30.09 -56.89
C CYS A 43 -23.73 29.61 -58.26
N SER A 44 -23.37 30.55 -59.11
CA SER A 44 -22.83 30.24 -60.47
C SER A 44 -21.32 30.07 -60.49
N HIS A 45 -20.70 29.94 -59.30
CA HIS A 45 -19.25 29.70 -59.15
C HIS A 45 -18.95 28.28 -58.64
N GLU A 46 -17.77 27.81 -58.88
CA GLU A 46 -17.26 26.57 -58.32
C GLU A 46 -17.09 26.77 -56.81
N HIS A 47 -17.79 25.93 -55.97
CA HIS A 47 -17.76 26.10 -54.54
C HIS A 47 -16.36 25.85 -53.97
N VAL A 48 -15.85 26.80 -53.18
CA VAL A 48 -14.59 26.67 -52.45
C VAL A 48 -14.87 26.12 -51.04
N PRO A 49 -14.50 24.85 -50.78
CA PRO A 49 -14.80 24.26 -49.46
C PRO A 49 -14.05 24.95 -48.33
N GLY A 50 -14.72 25.35 -47.29
CA GLY A 50 -14.14 25.77 -46.03
C GLY A 50 -13.68 24.58 -45.17
N PRO A 51 -13.41 24.78 -43.90
CA PRO A 51 -13.00 23.68 -42.96
C PRO A 51 -13.96 22.47 -43.05
N ALA A 52 -13.42 21.29 -42.91
CA ALA A 52 -14.22 20.05 -42.97
C ALA A 52 -15.31 20.04 -41.89
N ALA A 53 -16.49 19.51 -42.24
CA ALA A 53 -17.59 19.39 -41.30
C ALA A 53 -17.18 18.66 -40.00
N THR A 54 -17.51 19.26 -38.86
CA THR A 54 -17.33 18.71 -37.53
C THR A 54 -18.58 18.01 -37.02
N CYS A 55 -18.59 17.57 -35.76
CA CYS A 55 -19.81 17.03 -35.17
C CYS A 55 -20.95 18.04 -35.10
N THR A 56 -20.64 19.31 -34.93
CA THR A 56 -21.62 20.38 -34.68
C THR A 56 -21.70 21.42 -35.79
N GLU A 57 -20.67 21.56 -36.60
CA GLU A 57 -20.56 22.56 -37.63
C GLU A 57 -20.51 21.93 -39.03
N PRO A 58 -21.33 22.40 -39.97
CA PRO A 58 -21.28 21.94 -41.36
C PRO A 58 -20.06 22.52 -42.07
N GLN A 59 -19.63 21.88 -43.15
CA GLN A 59 -18.72 22.48 -44.10
C GLN A 59 -19.47 23.41 -45.04
N ILE A 60 -19.10 24.66 -45.05
CA ILE A 60 -19.75 25.69 -45.88
C ILE A 60 -18.77 26.18 -46.99
N CYS A 61 -19.35 26.66 -48.06
CA CYS A 61 -18.58 27.38 -49.09
C CYS A 61 -18.08 28.71 -48.51
N THR A 62 -16.77 28.99 -48.67
CA THR A 62 -16.16 30.23 -48.15
C THR A 62 -16.57 31.49 -48.88
N GLU A 63 -17.25 31.38 -50.06
CA GLU A 63 -17.66 32.53 -50.87
C GLU A 63 -19.17 32.82 -50.81
N CYS A 64 -19.99 31.76 -50.68
CA CYS A 64 -21.46 31.97 -50.72
C CYS A 64 -22.18 31.39 -49.48
N GLU A 65 -21.42 30.85 -48.52
CA GLU A 65 -21.95 30.29 -47.26
C GLU A 65 -22.92 29.11 -47.45
N GLU A 66 -23.04 28.56 -48.67
CA GLU A 66 -23.88 27.37 -48.89
C GLU A 66 -23.28 26.14 -48.17
N ILE A 67 -24.17 25.36 -47.56
CA ILE A 67 -23.75 24.11 -46.87
C ILE A 67 -23.38 23.08 -47.91
N LEU A 68 -22.07 22.69 -47.94
CA LEU A 68 -21.56 21.68 -48.82
C LEU A 68 -21.59 20.26 -48.21
N VAL A 69 -21.40 20.19 -46.91
CA VAL A 69 -21.52 18.93 -46.13
C VAL A 69 -22.17 19.28 -44.80
N GLU A 70 -23.26 18.62 -44.48
CA GLU A 70 -23.95 18.78 -43.19
C GLU A 70 -23.04 18.41 -42.02
N ALA A 71 -23.28 18.98 -40.83
CA ALA A 71 -22.62 18.56 -39.60
C ALA A 71 -22.83 17.04 -39.38
N ARG A 72 -21.75 16.34 -39.01
CA ARG A 72 -21.76 14.86 -38.91
C ARG A 72 -22.63 14.33 -37.79
N GLY A 73 -22.95 15.18 -36.80
CA GLY A 73 -23.61 14.78 -35.56
C GLY A 73 -22.61 14.08 -34.64
N HIS A 74 -23.04 13.79 -33.42
CA HIS A 74 -22.21 13.03 -32.47
C HIS A 74 -22.39 11.52 -32.66
N ARG A 75 -21.27 10.82 -32.80
CA ARG A 75 -21.22 9.35 -32.83
C ARG A 75 -20.79 8.85 -31.48
N ALA A 76 -21.70 8.18 -30.77
CA ALA A 76 -21.46 7.69 -29.43
C ALA A 76 -20.43 6.53 -29.42
N CYS A 77 -19.46 6.61 -28.53
CA CYS A 77 -18.62 5.48 -28.11
C CYS A 77 -19.46 4.39 -27.41
N ALA A 78 -18.79 3.52 -26.66
CA ALA A 78 -19.46 2.55 -25.78
C ALA A 78 -20.47 3.25 -24.86
N GLN A 79 -21.48 2.51 -24.43
CA GLN A 79 -22.49 3.03 -23.48
C GLN A 79 -21.80 3.47 -22.17
N ALA A 80 -22.39 4.49 -21.52
CA ALA A 80 -21.93 4.92 -20.20
C ALA A 80 -21.94 3.75 -19.21
N THR A 81 -20.91 3.70 -18.38
CA THR A 81 -20.78 2.78 -17.26
C THR A 81 -20.65 3.58 -15.97
N CYS A 82 -20.60 2.93 -14.82
CA CYS A 82 -20.30 3.61 -13.56
C CYS A 82 -18.82 4.07 -13.45
N LEU A 83 -17.94 3.60 -14.36
CA LEU A 83 -16.54 4.03 -14.41
C LEU A 83 -16.29 5.11 -15.47
N ALA A 84 -17.07 5.12 -16.55
CA ALA A 84 -16.86 6.00 -17.68
C ALA A 84 -18.17 6.59 -18.20
N ALA A 85 -18.17 7.89 -18.51
CA ALA A 85 -19.21 8.55 -19.24
C ALA A 85 -19.21 8.09 -20.71
N GLN A 86 -20.36 8.19 -21.37
CA GLN A 86 -20.44 8.00 -22.83
C GLN A 86 -19.96 9.27 -23.52
N THR A 87 -19.01 9.17 -24.39
CA THR A 87 -18.44 10.30 -25.13
C THR A 87 -18.62 10.13 -26.64
N CYS A 88 -18.50 11.23 -27.38
CA CYS A 88 -18.43 11.20 -28.82
C CYS A 88 -17.06 10.70 -29.28
N GLU A 89 -17.01 9.73 -30.21
CA GLU A 89 -15.76 9.19 -30.77
C GLU A 89 -14.93 10.25 -31.49
N ASP A 90 -15.59 11.20 -32.13
CA ASP A 90 -14.94 12.18 -33.01
C ASP A 90 -14.46 13.45 -32.29
N CYS A 91 -15.19 13.91 -31.26
CA CYS A 91 -14.89 15.19 -30.59
C CYS A 91 -14.74 15.08 -29.06
N GLY A 92 -14.94 13.89 -28.48
CA GLY A 92 -14.74 13.63 -27.04
C GLY A 92 -15.78 14.24 -26.11
N ILE A 93 -16.79 14.99 -26.63
CA ILE A 93 -17.83 15.59 -25.79
C ILE A 93 -18.62 14.50 -25.05
N GLU A 94 -18.97 14.76 -23.81
CA GLU A 94 -19.82 13.87 -23.02
C GLU A 94 -21.25 13.87 -23.55
N LEU A 95 -21.78 12.70 -23.92
CA LEU A 95 -23.12 12.48 -24.43
C LEU A 95 -24.10 11.97 -23.36
N ALA A 96 -23.57 11.20 -22.40
CA ALA A 96 -24.30 10.78 -21.21
C ALA A 96 -23.31 10.66 -20.03
N PRO A 97 -23.72 11.07 -18.83
CA PRO A 97 -22.88 10.99 -17.63
C PRO A 97 -22.61 9.54 -17.23
N LYS A 98 -21.61 9.35 -16.36
CA LYS A 98 -21.41 8.06 -15.70
C LYS A 98 -22.68 7.60 -15.02
N LEU A 99 -22.93 6.30 -15.06
CA LEU A 99 -24.02 5.69 -14.30
C LEU A 99 -23.69 5.69 -12.80
N GLU A 100 -24.70 5.69 -11.97
CA GLU A 100 -24.51 5.47 -10.54
C GLU A 100 -24.03 4.03 -10.29
N HIS A 101 -23.27 3.84 -9.20
CA HIS A 101 -22.88 2.52 -8.78
C HIS A 101 -24.09 1.73 -8.28
N THR A 102 -24.24 0.50 -8.76
CA THR A 102 -25.29 -0.41 -8.29
C THR A 102 -24.73 -1.23 -7.12
N PRO A 103 -25.25 -1.06 -5.89
CA PRO A 103 -24.80 -1.84 -4.76
C PRO A 103 -24.98 -3.34 -4.98
N GLY A 104 -23.93 -4.10 -4.70
CA GLY A 104 -23.97 -5.56 -4.59
C GLY A 104 -24.45 -6.02 -3.22
N ALA A 105 -24.00 -7.19 -2.78
CA ALA A 105 -24.30 -7.69 -1.43
C ALA A 105 -23.86 -6.69 -0.36
N GLU A 106 -24.60 -6.61 0.74
CA GLU A 106 -24.25 -5.76 1.87
C GLU A 106 -22.87 -6.16 2.45
N ALA A 107 -22.14 -5.17 2.98
CA ALA A 107 -20.89 -5.43 3.67
C ALA A 107 -21.09 -6.40 4.82
N THR A 108 -20.16 -7.33 4.96
CA THR A 108 -20.10 -8.29 6.07
C THR A 108 -18.95 -7.97 7.01
N CYS A 109 -18.71 -8.81 7.99
CA CYS A 109 -17.55 -8.65 8.87
C CYS A 109 -16.22 -8.72 8.10
N THR A 110 -16.17 -9.47 7.01
CA THR A 110 -14.93 -9.78 6.27
C THR A 110 -14.93 -9.25 4.85
N GLU A 111 -16.09 -8.97 4.26
CA GLU A 111 -16.22 -8.58 2.88
C GLU A 111 -16.82 -7.16 2.76
N PRO A 112 -16.24 -6.27 1.96
CA PRO A 112 -16.81 -4.96 1.70
C PRO A 112 -18.03 -5.08 0.78
N GLN A 113 -18.88 -4.04 0.74
CA GLN A 113 -19.89 -3.93 -0.29
C GLN A 113 -19.25 -3.39 -1.56
N LEU A 114 -19.37 -4.15 -2.63
CA LEU A 114 -18.85 -3.78 -3.94
C LEU A 114 -19.99 -3.38 -4.88
N CYS A 115 -19.67 -2.54 -5.85
CA CYS A 115 -20.54 -2.31 -6.99
C CYS A 115 -20.66 -3.60 -7.82
N SER A 116 -21.89 -4.08 -8.02
CA SER A 116 -22.16 -5.32 -8.78
C SER A 116 -21.74 -5.24 -10.24
N SER A 117 -21.59 -4.03 -10.78
CA SER A 117 -21.26 -3.82 -12.20
C SER A 117 -19.76 -3.60 -12.46
N CYS A 118 -18.99 -3.03 -11.52
CA CYS A 118 -17.60 -2.65 -11.76
C CYS A 118 -16.64 -3.08 -10.63
N GLY A 119 -17.13 -3.63 -9.53
CA GLY A 119 -16.29 -4.08 -8.41
C GLY A 119 -15.76 -2.97 -7.51
N THR A 120 -16.06 -1.70 -7.76
CA THR A 120 -15.64 -0.61 -6.88
C THR A 120 -16.24 -0.78 -5.50
N GLU A 121 -15.41 -0.60 -4.45
CA GLU A 121 -15.86 -0.63 -3.06
C GLU A 121 -16.79 0.56 -2.76
N LEU A 122 -17.99 0.27 -2.27
CA LEU A 122 -19.01 1.25 -1.91
C LEU A 122 -19.12 1.45 -0.40
N SER A 123 -18.85 0.42 0.36
CA SER A 123 -18.79 0.49 1.82
C SER A 123 -17.73 -0.49 2.31
N PRO A 124 -16.90 -0.11 3.28
CA PRO A 124 -15.89 -1.01 3.83
C PRO A 124 -16.54 -2.19 4.57
N LYS A 125 -15.76 -3.26 4.75
CA LYS A 125 -16.15 -4.35 5.64
C LYS A 125 -16.46 -3.80 7.04
N ILE A 126 -17.52 -4.32 7.69
CA ILE A 126 -17.96 -3.83 9.01
C ILE A 126 -17.04 -4.29 10.17
N GLY A 127 -16.12 -5.22 9.91
CA GLY A 127 -15.24 -5.78 10.93
C GLY A 127 -16.00 -6.65 11.95
N HIS A 128 -15.24 -7.15 12.94
CA HIS A 128 -15.81 -7.99 14.00
C HIS A 128 -16.09 -7.18 15.26
N SER A 129 -17.31 -7.30 15.79
CA SER A 129 -17.68 -6.82 17.12
C SER A 129 -17.49 -7.96 18.11
N ILE A 130 -16.42 -7.92 18.91
CA ILE A 130 -15.98 -9.04 19.75
C ILE A 130 -16.68 -8.99 21.11
N ASN A 131 -17.36 -10.07 21.47
CA ASN A 131 -18.01 -10.25 22.77
C ASN A 131 -17.08 -10.82 23.84
N SER A 132 -17.59 -11.00 25.04
CA SER A 132 -16.83 -11.53 26.19
C SER A 132 -16.32 -12.96 26.02
N LYS A 133 -16.83 -13.70 25.02
CA LYS A 133 -16.38 -15.06 24.67
C LYS A 133 -15.40 -15.08 23.52
N ASN A 134 -14.87 -13.91 23.12
CA ASN A 134 -13.99 -13.74 21.96
C ASN A 134 -14.61 -14.17 20.61
N ALA A 135 -15.94 -14.19 20.52
CA ALA A 135 -16.68 -14.43 19.30
C ALA A 135 -17.29 -13.14 18.78
N CYS A 136 -17.49 -13.05 17.48
CA CYS A 136 -18.14 -11.91 16.86
C CYS A 136 -19.65 -11.91 17.10
N ASP A 137 -20.21 -10.80 17.60
CA ASP A 137 -21.64 -10.65 17.79
C ASP A 137 -22.43 -10.67 16.47
N ASN A 138 -21.81 -10.20 15.37
CA ASN A 138 -22.49 -10.08 14.08
C ASN A 138 -22.54 -11.41 13.30
N CYS A 139 -21.44 -12.18 13.29
CA CYS A 139 -21.34 -13.41 12.48
C CYS A 139 -21.14 -14.68 13.32
N GLY A 140 -20.96 -14.57 14.63
CA GLY A 140 -20.76 -15.71 15.53
C GLY A 140 -19.38 -16.39 15.43
N LEU A 141 -18.50 -15.89 14.57
CA LEU A 141 -17.18 -16.48 14.38
C LEU A 141 -16.34 -16.35 15.66
N GLN A 142 -15.71 -17.44 16.08
CA GLN A 142 -14.69 -17.42 17.15
C GLN A 142 -13.43 -16.74 16.62
N ILE A 143 -13.13 -15.54 17.13
CA ILE A 143 -12.04 -14.72 16.61
C ILE A 143 -10.69 -15.16 17.17
N VAL A 144 -10.60 -15.30 18.48
CA VAL A 144 -9.40 -15.80 19.14
C VAL A 144 -9.76 -16.97 20.06
N PRO A 145 -8.81 -17.88 20.36
CA PRO A 145 -9.06 -19.04 21.21
C PRO A 145 -9.64 -18.67 22.58
N GLU A 146 -10.46 -19.56 23.12
CA GLU A 146 -11.00 -19.40 24.47
C GLU A 146 -9.87 -19.30 25.50
N GLY A 147 -10.01 -18.41 26.48
CA GLY A 147 -9.01 -18.14 27.52
C GLY A 147 -7.86 -17.20 27.09
N GLN A 148 -7.74 -16.85 25.83
CA GLN A 148 -6.80 -15.83 25.37
C GLN A 148 -7.42 -14.43 25.43
N LYS A 149 -6.57 -13.42 25.63
CA LYS A 149 -7.00 -12.03 25.68
C LYS A 149 -7.04 -11.45 24.27
N TYR A 150 -8.21 -11.04 23.82
CA TYR A 150 -8.35 -10.28 22.58
C TYR A 150 -7.78 -8.86 22.72
N ILE A 151 -6.97 -8.45 21.76
CA ILE A 151 -6.37 -7.11 21.64
C ILE A 151 -6.98 -6.47 20.39
N LYS A 152 -7.68 -5.34 20.58
CA LYS A 152 -8.31 -4.61 19.48
C LYS A 152 -7.24 -4.01 18.56
N PRO A 153 -7.55 -3.75 17.29
CA PRO A 153 -6.66 -3.01 16.40
C PRO A 153 -6.41 -1.60 16.91
N GLY A 154 -5.31 -1.04 16.46
CA GLY A 154 -4.96 0.33 16.75
C GLY A 154 -4.63 0.62 18.20
N ARG A 155 -4.69 1.90 18.55
CA ARG A 155 -4.31 2.46 19.84
C ARG A 155 -5.40 2.26 20.89
N ASN A 156 -5.37 1.17 21.55
CA ASN A 156 -6.42 0.68 22.47
C ASN A 156 -6.52 1.42 23.79
N GLY A 157 -6.56 2.70 23.94
CA GLY A 157 -6.88 3.35 25.25
C GLY A 157 -6.09 2.87 26.49
N ALA A 158 -5.26 1.85 26.36
CA ALA A 158 -4.43 1.27 27.40
C ALA A 158 -3.11 2.05 27.59
N LEU A 159 -2.88 3.04 26.73
CA LEU A 159 -1.73 3.92 26.84
C LEU A 159 -2.17 5.12 27.68
N SER A 160 -1.42 5.36 28.76
CA SER A 160 -1.56 6.59 29.53
C SER A 160 -1.56 7.80 28.58
N ASP A 161 -2.39 8.79 28.87
CA ASP A 161 -2.53 10.05 28.11
C ASP A 161 -1.22 10.88 27.96
N ASN A 162 -0.10 10.33 28.41
CA ASN A 162 1.21 10.96 28.48
C ASN A 162 2.21 10.50 27.40
N LEU A 163 1.77 9.78 26.37
CA LEU A 163 2.65 9.45 25.25
C LEU A 163 2.48 10.50 24.17
N ASP A 164 3.48 11.34 24.02
CA ASP A 164 3.56 12.31 22.95
C ASP A 164 3.60 11.58 21.60
N ASN A 165 2.65 11.91 20.72
CA ASN A 165 2.67 11.41 19.32
C ASN A 165 3.59 12.24 18.42
N ILE A 166 4.44 13.04 19.02
CA ILE A 166 5.34 13.91 18.29
C ILE A 166 6.63 13.12 18.09
N VAL A 167 6.86 12.68 16.86
CA VAL A 167 8.18 12.27 16.43
C VAL A 167 9.11 13.45 16.69
N PRO A 168 10.19 13.28 17.47
CA PRO A 168 11.11 14.37 17.70
C PRO A 168 11.56 14.98 16.37
N GLU A 169 11.57 16.31 16.26
CA GLU A 169 12.19 17.03 15.13
C GLU A 169 13.73 16.89 15.17
N THR A 170 14.19 15.70 15.40
CA THR A 170 15.61 15.40 15.22
C THR A 170 15.81 15.12 13.75
N GLU A 171 16.94 15.48 13.19
CA GLU A 171 17.38 15.01 11.88
C GLU A 171 17.64 13.50 11.95
N ALA A 172 16.59 12.75 12.29
CA ALA A 172 16.60 11.32 12.44
C ALA A 172 16.92 10.72 11.06
N GLY A 173 17.92 9.85 11.03
CA GLY A 173 18.49 9.35 9.79
C GLY A 173 19.78 10.08 9.36
N HIS A 174 20.01 11.30 9.82
CA HIS A 174 21.27 11.98 9.58
C HIS A 174 22.33 11.55 10.59
N TYR A 175 23.12 10.58 10.21
CA TYR A 175 24.32 10.18 10.95
C TYR A 175 25.46 11.08 10.51
N ASN A 176 26.18 11.69 11.48
CA ASN A 176 27.36 12.47 11.14
C ASN A 176 28.54 11.54 10.83
N ASN A 177 28.67 11.15 9.57
CA ASN A 177 29.70 10.22 9.12
C ASN A 177 31.12 10.84 9.06
N ASN A 178 31.28 12.16 9.25
CA ASN A 178 32.55 12.90 9.23
C ASN A 178 33.17 13.03 10.63
N VAL A 179 33.08 12.00 11.44
CA VAL A 179 33.65 11.97 12.78
C VAL A 179 34.69 10.86 12.89
N ASP A 180 35.69 11.06 13.73
CA ASP A 180 36.63 10.02 14.10
C ASP A 180 35.90 8.92 14.87
N ALA A 181 35.95 7.71 14.35
CA ALA A 181 35.37 6.56 14.99
C ALA A 181 36.43 5.77 15.78
N TYR A 182 36.03 5.21 16.91
CA TYR A 182 36.92 4.40 17.75
C TYR A 182 36.18 3.17 18.29
N TYR A 183 36.95 2.11 18.53
CA TYR A 183 36.39 0.88 19.08
C TYR A 183 36.42 0.85 20.62
N VAL A 184 35.33 0.36 21.21
CA VAL A 184 35.27 -0.10 22.60
C VAL A 184 34.76 -1.54 22.58
N GLY A 185 35.67 -2.48 22.72
CA GLY A 185 35.35 -3.89 22.47
C GLY A 185 34.93 -4.13 21.03
N ALA A 186 33.74 -4.67 20.81
CA ALA A 186 33.16 -4.90 19.49
C ALA A 186 32.31 -3.69 18.99
N VAL A 187 32.14 -2.66 19.81
CA VAL A 187 31.32 -1.49 19.46
C VAL A 187 32.19 -0.42 18.80
N LEU A 188 31.80 0.03 17.64
CA LEU A 188 32.35 1.19 16.95
C LEU A 188 31.52 2.42 17.32
N VAL A 189 32.14 3.35 18.06
CA VAL A 189 31.53 4.63 18.46
C VAL A 189 31.89 5.68 17.43
N CYS A 190 30.88 6.36 16.87
CA CYS A 190 30.98 7.31 15.75
C CYS A 190 30.31 8.64 16.14
N GLY A 191 30.93 9.41 17.06
CA GLY A 191 30.34 10.64 17.55
C GLY A 191 29.08 10.41 18.37
N ASP A 192 27.92 10.74 17.82
CA ASP A 192 26.59 10.66 18.45
C ASP A 192 25.81 9.36 18.18
N TYR A 193 26.44 8.40 17.49
CA TYR A 193 25.89 7.07 17.26
C TYR A 193 26.96 5.99 17.43
N ALA A 194 26.52 4.74 17.53
CA ALA A 194 27.39 3.58 17.60
C ALA A 194 26.84 2.44 16.75
N MET A 195 27.70 1.51 16.37
CA MET A 195 27.32 0.34 15.60
C MET A 195 28.23 -0.85 15.89
N GLU A 196 27.79 -2.02 15.47
CA GLU A 196 28.66 -3.18 15.28
C GLU A 196 29.09 -3.24 13.81
N TYR A 197 30.40 -3.41 13.57
CA TYR A 197 30.90 -3.54 12.21
C TYR A 197 30.77 -4.99 11.74
N PHE A 198 30.08 -5.20 10.64
CA PHE A 198 29.84 -6.54 10.09
C PHE A 198 31.03 -7.01 9.24
N LEU A 199 31.49 -8.22 9.53
CA LEU A 199 32.48 -8.91 8.73
C LEU A 199 31.90 -10.23 8.18
N PRO A 200 31.77 -10.37 6.84
CA PRO A 200 31.20 -11.57 6.23
C PRO A 200 32.04 -12.80 6.51
N SER A 201 31.39 -13.96 6.49
CA SER A 201 32.01 -15.28 6.61
C SER A 201 31.40 -16.24 5.60
N GLU A 202 32.16 -16.69 4.63
CA GLU A 202 31.71 -17.63 3.61
C GLU A 202 31.17 -18.94 4.18
N SER A 203 31.86 -19.47 5.20
CA SER A 203 31.47 -20.73 5.86
C SER A 203 30.14 -20.57 6.63
N GLY A 204 29.95 -19.44 7.31
CA GLY A 204 28.69 -19.12 8.02
C GLY A 204 27.54 -18.97 7.06
N ASN A 205 27.75 -18.30 5.91
CA ASN A 205 26.73 -18.16 4.86
C ASN A 205 26.27 -19.51 4.33
N ALA A 206 27.22 -20.37 3.99
CA ALA A 206 26.95 -21.72 3.47
C ALA A 206 26.18 -22.57 4.50
N GLY A 207 26.50 -22.45 5.78
CA GLY A 207 25.83 -23.16 6.85
C GLY A 207 24.36 -22.73 7.00
N TRP A 208 24.11 -21.42 7.01
CA TRP A 208 22.76 -20.88 7.08
C TRP A 208 21.91 -21.29 5.88
N ALA A 209 22.40 -21.09 4.65
CA ALA A 209 21.69 -21.48 3.44
C ALA A 209 21.45 -23.00 3.37
N THR A 210 22.46 -23.81 3.71
CA THR A 210 22.35 -25.28 3.77
C THR A 210 21.27 -25.74 4.75
N THR A 211 21.14 -25.06 5.89
CA THR A 211 20.12 -25.39 6.88
C THR A 211 18.71 -25.15 6.31
N ILE A 212 18.50 -24.00 5.65
CA ILE A 212 17.21 -23.67 5.03
C ILE A 212 16.88 -24.63 3.88
N ASN A 213 17.86 -24.97 3.04
CA ASN A 213 17.68 -25.93 1.96
C ASN A 213 17.23 -27.30 2.50
N ARG A 214 17.90 -27.82 3.53
CA ARG A 214 17.50 -29.08 4.18
C ARG A 214 16.13 -29.02 4.83
N PHE A 215 15.76 -27.85 5.38
CA PHE A 215 14.44 -27.65 5.93
C PHE A 215 13.38 -27.74 4.83
N ALA A 216 13.57 -27.03 3.71
CA ALA A 216 12.67 -27.08 2.57
C ALA A 216 12.56 -28.48 1.95
N GLU A 217 13.67 -29.23 1.88
CA GLU A 217 13.67 -30.62 1.44
C GLU A 217 12.90 -31.55 2.39
N LYS A 218 12.97 -31.27 3.71
CA LYS A 218 12.27 -32.08 4.74
C LYS A 218 10.76 -31.80 4.77
N TYR A 219 10.34 -30.57 4.42
CA TYR A 219 8.95 -30.11 4.44
C TYR A 219 8.57 -29.46 3.12
N PRO A 220 8.47 -30.25 2.01
CA PRO A 220 8.26 -29.71 0.68
C PRO A 220 6.88 -29.10 0.45
N GLU A 221 5.93 -29.33 1.36
CA GLU A 221 4.58 -28.77 1.34
C GLU A 221 4.54 -27.31 1.86
N LEU A 222 5.61 -26.85 2.54
CA LEU A 222 5.64 -25.53 3.15
C LEU A 222 6.21 -24.46 2.19
N SER A 223 5.65 -23.27 2.22
CA SER A 223 6.24 -22.10 1.57
C SER A 223 7.40 -21.57 2.42
N VAL A 224 8.64 -21.85 1.99
CA VAL A 224 9.84 -21.48 2.76
C VAL A 224 10.40 -20.14 2.28
N ASN A 225 10.66 -19.24 3.22
CA ASN A 225 11.16 -17.89 3.00
C ASN A 225 12.46 -17.64 3.77
N ALA A 226 13.34 -16.85 3.17
CA ALA A 226 14.62 -16.45 3.72
C ALA A 226 14.76 -14.92 3.69
N LEU A 227 15.12 -14.30 4.82
CA LEU A 227 15.30 -12.87 4.94
C LEU A 227 16.54 -12.55 5.76
N LEU A 228 17.56 -11.99 5.11
CA LEU A 228 18.76 -11.45 5.74
C LEU A 228 18.64 -9.94 5.90
N VAL A 229 18.82 -9.49 7.14
CA VAL A 229 18.76 -8.06 7.48
C VAL A 229 20.19 -7.48 7.48
N PRO A 230 20.44 -6.40 6.72
CA PRO A 230 21.72 -5.69 6.80
C PRO A 230 21.92 -5.07 8.18
N LYS A 231 23.19 -4.82 8.54
CA LYS A 231 23.54 -4.06 9.75
C LYS A 231 23.66 -2.58 9.44
N ASN A 232 23.53 -1.73 10.44
CA ASN A 232 23.67 -0.28 10.32
C ASN A 232 24.94 0.16 9.56
N CYS A 233 26.06 -0.53 9.76
CA CYS A 233 27.31 -0.20 9.08
C CYS A 233 27.26 -0.29 7.54
N ALA A 234 26.28 -0.98 6.97
CA ALA A 234 26.11 -1.03 5.52
C ALA A 234 25.65 0.32 4.95
N PHE A 235 24.81 1.07 5.68
CA PHE A 235 24.22 2.31 5.20
C PHE A 235 24.87 3.55 5.79
N ASN A 236 25.37 3.48 7.03
CA ASN A 236 25.89 4.62 7.79
C ASN A 236 27.34 4.40 8.27
N PRO A 237 28.28 3.99 7.39
CA PRO A 237 29.67 3.79 7.78
C PRO A 237 30.31 5.14 8.14
N PRO A 238 31.15 5.22 9.19
CA PRO A 238 31.90 6.42 9.48
C PRO A 238 33.01 6.66 8.46
N ALA A 239 33.52 7.89 8.40
CA ALA A 239 34.60 8.26 7.50
C ALA A 239 35.81 7.33 7.67
N GLY A 240 36.41 6.92 6.55
CA GLY A 240 37.55 6.01 6.52
C GLY A 240 37.22 4.51 6.55
N TYR A 241 35.95 4.15 6.73
CA TYR A 241 35.46 2.79 6.59
C TYR A 241 34.86 2.60 5.19
N THR A 242 35.67 2.12 4.28
CA THR A 242 35.28 1.91 2.89
C THR A 242 34.56 0.58 2.68
N ASP A 243 33.60 0.58 1.77
CA ASP A 243 32.87 -0.56 1.18
C ASP A 243 31.99 -1.48 2.07
N PRO A 244 31.50 -1.10 3.28
CA PRO A 244 30.60 -2.00 4.00
C PRO A 244 29.26 -2.21 3.30
N TYR A 245 28.81 -1.27 2.46
CA TYR A 245 27.62 -1.42 1.64
C TYR A 245 27.80 -2.55 0.61
N ASP A 246 28.80 -2.44 -0.26
CA ASP A 246 29.04 -3.41 -1.33
C ASP A 246 29.40 -4.80 -0.75
N ARG A 247 30.15 -4.83 0.33
CA ARG A 247 30.49 -6.06 1.03
C ARG A 247 29.27 -6.75 1.64
N THR A 248 28.37 -5.99 2.27
CA THR A 248 27.14 -6.56 2.85
C THR A 248 26.22 -7.05 1.75
N LYS A 249 26.07 -6.29 0.68
CA LYS A 249 25.28 -6.70 -0.48
C LYS A 249 25.83 -7.99 -1.11
N ALA A 250 27.12 -8.02 -1.40
CA ALA A 250 27.76 -9.21 -1.97
C ALA A 250 27.61 -10.45 -1.08
N HIS A 251 27.65 -10.27 0.25
CA HIS A 251 27.42 -11.35 1.21
C HIS A 251 25.96 -11.86 1.14
N ILE A 252 24.97 -10.97 1.10
CA ILE A 252 23.56 -11.36 1.00
C ILE A 252 23.29 -12.05 -0.35
N ASP A 253 23.76 -11.47 -1.46
CA ASP A 253 23.60 -12.03 -2.80
C ASP A 253 24.23 -13.43 -2.91
N ALA A 254 25.45 -13.60 -2.39
CA ALA A 254 26.12 -14.89 -2.38
C ALA A 254 25.36 -15.92 -1.53
N THR A 255 24.82 -15.52 -0.38
CA THR A 255 24.03 -16.40 0.49
C THR A 255 22.72 -16.83 -0.19
N TYR A 256 22.01 -15.88 -0.81
CA TYR A 256 20.77 -16.17 -1.54
C TYR A 256 21.04 -17.04 -2.79
N GLY A 257 22.19 -16.85 -3.44
CA GLY A 257 22.61 -17.71 -4.56
C GLY A 257 22.87 -19.18 -4.19
N MET A 258 22.95 -19.53 -2.88
CA MET A 258 23.07 -20.90 -2.39
C MET A 258 21.73 -21.54 -2.03
N LEU A 259 20.63 -20.79 -2.05
CA LEU A 259 19.29 -21.32 -1.74
C LEU A 259 18.76 -22.17 -2.91
N ASN A 260 18.08 -23.26 -2.58
CA ASN A 260 17.42 -24.10 -3.56
C ASN A 260 16.28 -23.37 -4.25
N GLU A 261 16.01 -23.77 -5.50
CA GLU A 261 14.83 -23.29 -6.25
C GLU A 261 13.54 -23.51 -5.45
N GLY A 262 12.65 -22.53 -5.47
CA GLY A 262 11.39 -22.52 -4.72
C GLY A 262 11.48 -21.90 -3.32
N ILE A 263 12.67 -21.67 -2.77
CA ILE A 263 12.84 -20.88 -1.55
C ILE A 263 12.78 -19.40 -1.93
N LYS A 264 11.88 -18.65 -1.28
CA LYS A 264 11.66 -17.24 -1.55
C LYS A 264 12.65 -16.37 -0.76
N ALA A 265 13.60 -15.75 -1.45
CA ALA A 265 14.54 -14.80 -0.84
C ALA A 265 13.93 -13.39 -0.85
N ALA A 266 13.63 -12.83 0.32
CA ALA A 266 13.12 -11.48 0.47
C ALA A 266 14.27 -10.46 0.48
N ASP A 267 14.29 -9.55 -0.51
CA ASP A 267 15.37 -8.54 -0.66
C ASP A 267 15.17 -7.35 0.27
N ALA A 268 15.37 -7.57 1.57
CA ALA A 268 15.32 -6.49 2.55
C ALA A 268 16.44 -5.46 2.33
N PHE A 269 17.61 -5.87 1.81
CA PHE A 269 18.70 -4.95 1.54
C PHE A 269 18.32 -3.95 0.44
N GLY A 270 17.72 -4.42 -0.66
CA GLY A 270 17.29 -3.57 -1.77
C GLY A 270 16.26 -2.53 -1.31
N VAL A 271 15.18 -2.98 -0.68
CA VAL A 271 14.13 -2.06 -0.19
C VAL A 271 14.70 -1.06 0.83
N MET A 272 15.46 -1.51 1.82
CA MET A 272 16.03 -0.60 2.83
C MET A 272 17.05 0.38 2.24
N SER A 273 17.77 0.01 1.18
CA SER A 273 18.75 0.89 0.55
C SER A 273 18.12 2.11 -0.14
N GLU A 274 16.89 1.98 -0.61
CA GLU A 274 16.09 3.09 -1.18
C GLU A 274 15.69 4.11 -0.11
N HIS A 275 15.67 3.69 1.17
CA HIS A 275 15.28 4.46 2.33
C HIS A 275 16.42 4.70 3.32
N LYS A 276 17.69 4.52 2.91
CA LYS A 276 18.87 4.55 3.78
C LYS A 276 19.06 5.86 4.55
N ASP A 277 18.50 6.96 4.05
CA ASP A 277 18.57 8.29 4.66
C ASP A 277 17.50 8.50 5.75
N GLU A 278 16.66 7.49 5.99
CA GLU A 278 15.65 7.49 7.05
C GLU A 278 16.18 6.82 8.33
N TYR A 279 15.44 6.96 9.43
CA TYR A 279 15.84 6.41 10.73
C TYR A 279 15.61 4.89 10.83
N LEU A 280 16.36 4.13 10.03
CA LEU A 280 16.23 2.67 9.93
C LEU A 280 16.86 1.91 11.11
N PHE A 281 17.86 2.48 11.77
CA PHE A 281 18.60 1.87 12.87
C PHE A 281 18.67 2.83 14.06
N TYR A 282 18.74 2.24 15.26
CA TYR A 282 18.98 3.04 16.45
C TYR A 282 20.43 3.54 16.50
N ARG A 283 20.65 4.69 17.15
CA ARG A 283 21.99 5.25 17.37
C ARG A 283 22.72 4.60 18.54
N THR A 284 21.98 4.18 19.56
CA THR A 284 22.53 3.68 20.82
C THR A 284 22.29 2.19 21.03
N ASP A 285 21.58 1.54 20.09
CA ASP A 285 21.27 0.11 20.11
C ASP A 285 21.74 -0.58 18.81
N HIS A 286 21.97 -1.88 18.87
CA HIS A 286 22.43 -2.66 17.73
C HIS A 286 21.32 -3.10 16.78
N HIS A 287 20.06 -2.83 17.12
CA HIS A 287 18.92 -3.22 16.31
C HIS A 287 18.51 -2.14 15.30
N TRP A 288 17.71 -2.56 14.36
CA TRP A 288 16.92 -1.67 13.53
C TRP A 288 15.74 -1.07 14.32
N THR A 289 15.17 0.01 13.80
CA THR A 289 13.92 0.58 14.32
C THR A 289 12.71 -0.20 13.79
N SER A 290 11.51 0.12 14.25
CA SER A 290 10.28 -0.39 13.65
C SER A 290 10.13 0.02 12.18
N LEU A 291 10.68 1.18 11.79
CA LEU A 291 10.69 1.61 10.39
C LEU A 291 11.58 0.70 9.52
N GLY A 292 12.78 0.35 9.99
CA GLY A 292 13.63 -0.61 9.30
C GLY A 292 12.94 -1.98 9.16
N ALA A 293 12.25 -2.43 10.22
CA ALA A 293 11.47 -3.67 10.20
C ALA A 293 10.27 -3.61 9.25
N TYR A 294 9.62 -2.44 9.11
CA TYR A 294 8.56 -2.21 8.12
C TYR A 294 9.08 -2.44 6.69
N TYR A 295 10.20 -1.83 6.30
CA TYR A 295 10.75 -2.01 4.96
C TYR A 295 11.17 -3.47 4.67
N ALA A 296 11.66 -4.18 5.68
CA ALA A 296 11.88 -5.62 5.55
C ALA A 296 10.56 -6.41 5.39
N SER A 297 9.47 -5.96 6.03
CA SER A 297 8.15 -6.57 5.85
C SER A 297 7.60 -6.34 4.43
N VAL A 298 7.85 -5.16 3.85
CA VAL A 298 7.57 -4.88 2.44
C VAL A 298 8.33 -5.85 1.52
N ALA A 299 9.62 -6.08 1.78
CA ALA A 299 10.40 -7.05 1.01
C ALA A 299 9.84 -8.47 1.11
N PHE A 300 9.42 -8.89 2.30
CA PHE A 300 8.75 -10.18 2.50
C PHE A 300 7.42 -10.26 1.73
N CYS A 301 6.60 -9.22 1.80
CA CYS A 301 5.34 -9.14 1.07
C CYS A 301 5.56 -9.26 -0.44
N ASN A 302 6.52 -8.50 -0.98
CA ASN A 302 6.88 -8.53 -2.40
C ASN A 302 7.31 -9.93 -2.87
N ALA A 303 8.11 -10.65 -2.07
CA ALA A 303 8.54 -12.02 -2.37
C ALA A 303 7.39 -13.04 -2.33
N ASN A 304 6.25 -12.68 -1.72
CA ASN A 304 5.10 -13.56 -1.52
C ASN A 304 3.84 -13.12 -2.26
N ASP A 305 3.94 -12.16 -3.18
CA ASP A 305 2.79 -11.59 -3.92
C ASP A 305 1.70 -11.04 -2.98
N ILE A 306 2.09 -10.54 -1.81
CA ILE A 306 1.22 -9.88 -0.84
C ILE A 306 1.34 -8.38 -1.06
N VAL A 307 0.22 -7.67 -1.15
CA VAL A 307 0.22 -6.21 -1.20
C VAL A 307 0.48 -5.67 0.22
N PRO A 308 1.61 -4.98 0.47
CA PRO A 308 1.88 -4.43 1.78
C PRO A 308 0.94 -3.25 2.08
N TYR A 309 0.60 -3.06 3.35
CA TYR A 309 -0.04 -1.83 3.80
C TYR A 309 0.95 -0.67 3.72
N GLU A 310 0.47 0.50 3.29
CA GLU A 310 1.27 1.72 3.25
C GLU A 310 1.62 2.19 4.68
N LEU A 311 2.83 2.73 4.86
CA LEU A 311 3.36 3.11 6.17
C LEU A 311 2.46 4.11 6.91
N ASP A 312 1.89 5.07 6.20
CA ASP A 312 1.05 6.14 6.75
C ASP A 312 -0.35 5.67 7.19
N THR A 313 -0.73 4.43 6.83
CA THR A 313 -1.99 3.82 7.27
C THR A 313 -1.91 3.22 8.68
N TYR A 314 -0.71 3.02 9.22
CA TYR A 314 -0.52 2.48 10.57
C TYR A 314 -0.77 3.55 11.64
N GLU A 315 -1.62 3.24 12.61
CA GLU A 315 -1.60 4.00 13.87
C GLU A 315 -0.26 3.79 14.58
N THR A 316 0.31 4.87 15.10
CA THR A 316 1.63 4.81 15.73
C THR A 316 1.63 5.30 17.17
N VAL A 317 2.65 4.91 17.90
CA VAL A 317 3.00 5.49 19.19
C VAL A 317 4.50 5.77 19.24
N VAL A 318 4.86 6.90 19.80
CA VAL A 318 6.25 7.32 19.95
C VAL A 318 6.68 7.19 21.39
N LYS A 319 7.85 6.60 21.64
CA LYS A 319 8.49 6.56 22.94
C LYS A 319 9.90 7.14 22.82
N THR A 320 10.19 8.18 23.59
CA THR A 320 11.46 8.90 23.59
C THR A 320 12.36 8.50 24.74
N GLY A 321 13.64 8.87 24.66
CA GLY A 321 14.60 8.67 25.75
C GLY A 321 15.13 7.24 25.89
N PHE A 322 15.10 6.48 24.79
CA PHE A 322 15.64 5.12 24.75
C PHE A 322 17.18 5.15 24.68
N MET A 323 17.81 4.38 25.54
CA MET A 323 19.27 4.15 25.55
C MET A 323 19.53 2.67 25.41
N GLY A 324 20.07 2.28 24.25
CA GLY A 324 20.21 0.88 23.88
C GLY A 324 21.46 0.19 24.42
N THR A 325 21.65 -1.03 23.97
CA THR A 325 22.74 -1.92 24.42
C THR A 325 24.12 -1.44 24.02
N LEU A 326 24.26 -0.82 22.84
CA LEU A 326 25.56 -0.27 22.39
C LEU A 326 26.06 0.84 23.33
N TYR A 327 25.17 1.68 23.84
CA TYR A 327 25.54 2.67 24.86
C TYR A 327 26.14 2.02 26.10
N GLY A 328 25.53 0.91 26.58
CA GLY A 328 26.04 0.17 27.72
C GLY A 328 27.40 -0.49 27.44
N TRP A 329 27.50 -1.19 26.32
CA TRP A 329 28.71 -1.92 25.90
C TRP A 329 29.91 -1.00 25.61
N ALA A 330 29.62 0.22 25.10
CA ALA A 330 30.64 1.24 24.87
C ALA A 330 31.12 1.96 26.14
N GLY A 331 30.67 1.56 27.33
CA GLY A 331 31.05 2.22 28.59
C GLY A 331 30.36 3.56 28.83
N LYS A 332 29.21 3.79 28.21
CA LYS A 332 28.34 4.96 28.40
C LYS A 332 28.98 6.30 28.03
N PRO A 333 29.51 6.45 26.80
CA PRO A 333 30.15 7.70 26.38
C PRO A 333 29.15 8.87 26.40
N ALA A 334 29.64 10.07 26.74
CA ALA A 334 28.81 11.26 26.87
C ALA A 334 28.14 11.65 25.55
N SER A 335 28.83 11.48 24.41
CA SER A 335 28.32 11.80 23.09
C SER A 335 27.05 11.01 22.72
N LEU A 336 26.97 9.73 23.11
CA LEU A 336 25.75 8.94 22.90
C LEU A 336 24.64 9.33 23.87
N LYS A 337 24.99 9.75 25.10
CA LYS A 337 24.01 10.11 26.13
C LYS A 337 23.20 11.36 25.77
N GLU A 338 23.82 12.30 25.07
CA GLU A 338 23.22 13.57 24.68
C GLU A 338 22.16 13.41 23.57
N ASN A 339 22.19 12.29 22.85
CA ASN A 339 21.29 11.98 21.73
C ASN A 339 20.60 10.62 21.95
N PRO A 340 19.65 10.54 22.91
CA PRO A 340 18.90 9.31 23.13
C PRO A 340 18.03 8.97 21.92
N ASP A 341 17.82 7.70 21.70
CA ASP A 341 16.93 7.20 20.67
C ASP A 341 15.45 7.45 21.01
N TYR A 342 14.64 7.38 19.99
CA TYR A 342 13.19 7.23 20.11
C TYR A 342 12.71 6.04 19.31
N THR A 343 11.55 5.50 19.68
CA THR A 343 10.92 4.40 18.97
C THR A 343 9.56 4.83 18.51
N VAL A 344 9.30 4.69 17.21
CA VAL A 344 7.95 4.76 16.64
C VAL A 344 7.49 3.32 16.44
N ALA A 345 6.50 2.88 17.19
CA ALA A 345 5.95 1.54 17.03
C ALA A 345 4.61 1.60 16.29
N HIS A 346 4.40 0.65 15.37
CA HIS A 346 3.26 0.60 14.46
C HIS A 346 2.29 -0.48 14.92
N TYR A 347 1.02 -0.10 15.11
CA TYR A 347 -0.03 -1.03 15.52
C TYR A 347 -0.54 -1.86 14.34
N PRO A 348 -0.77 -3.17 14.51
CA PRO A 348 -1.49 -3.95 13.51
C PRO A 348 -2.87 -3.34 13.18
N HIS A 349 -3.28 -3.44 11.93
CA HIS A 349 -4.58 -2.95 11.45
C HIS A 349 -5.75 -3.77 11.96
N ILE A 350 -5.50 -5.03 12.34
CA ILE A 350 -6.54 -5.96 12.78
C ILE A 350 -6.33 -6.39 14.23
N GLY A 351 -7.41 -6.86 14.85
CA GLY A 351 -7.36 -7.39 16.21
C GLY A 351 -6.72 -8.78 16.26
N TYR A 352 -6.18 -9.11 17.42
CA TYR A 352 -5.47 -10.37 17.65
C TYR A 352 -5.48 -10.78 19.13
N SER A 353 -5.04 -11.99 19.39
CA SER A 353 -4.56 -12.42 20.72
C SER A 353 -3.11 -12.84 20.62
N MET A 354 -2.38 -12.72 21.72
CA MET A 354 -0.99 -13.17 21.81
C MET A 354 -0.72 -13.85 23.13
N ILE A 355 -0.12 -15.01 23.05
CA ILE A 355 0.43 -15.74 24.20
C ILE A 355 1.91 -16.03 23.95
N ALA A 356 2.69 -15.94 25.01
CA ALA A 356 4.13 -16.21 24.96
C ALA A 356 4.52 -17.15 26.11
N GLY A 357 5.66 -17.84 25.97
CA GLY A 357 6.20 -18.71 26.99
C GLY A 357 6.75 -20.03 26.45
N ASN A 358 6.94 -20.99 27.34
CA ASN A 358 7.31 -22.37 27.02
C ASN A 358 6.10 -23.26 26.85
N SER A 359 6.27 -24.38 26.13
CA SER A 359 5.22 -25.40 26.00
C SER A 359 4.70 -25.84 27.39
N GLY A 360 3.46 -25.44 27.71
CA GLY A 360 2.80 -25.72 28.98
C GLY A 360 2.66 -24.55 29.95
N ASN A 361 3.44 -23.50 29.84
CA ASN A 361 3.38 -22.29 30.67
C ASN A 361 3.20 -21.04 29.80
N TRP A 362 1.99 -20.87 29.29
CA TRP A 362 1.63 -19.75 28.46
C TRP A 362 1.04 -18.60 29.28
N TYR A 363 1.36 -17.37 28.91
CA TYR A 363 0.74 -16.15 29.48
C TYR A 363 0.31 -15.20 28.36
N ASN A 364 -0.78 -14.48 28.62
CA ASN A 364 -1.29 -13.47 27.71
C ASN A 364 -0.38 -12.25 27.71
N THR A 365 -0.04 -11.76 26.52
CA THR A 365 0.79 -10.56 26.31
C THR A 365 0.35 -9.82 25.06
N SER A 366 1.15 -8.88 24.56
CA SER A 366 0.85 -8.03 23.41
C SER A 366 2.07 -7.93 22.48
N ALA A 367 1.82 -7.77 21.19
CA ALA A 367 2.86 -7.52 20.19
C ALA A 367 3.61 -6.20 20.43
N LEU A 368 2.96 -5.24 21.09
CA LEU A 368 3.58 -3.98 21.50
C LEU A 368 3.36 -3.77 23.00
N ASN A 369 4.44 -3.53 23.74
CA ASN A 369 4.40 -3.33 25.18
C ASN A 369 5.14 -2.06 25.61
N TYR A 370 4.40 -1.02 25.88
CA TYR A 370 4.93 0.32 26.20
C TYR A 370 5.47 0.50 27.62
N ASN A 371 5.28 -0.48 28.48
CA ASN A 371 5.84 -0.43 29.85
C ASN A 371 7.37 -0.61 29.84
N TYR A 372 7.93 -1.20 28.77
CA TYR A 372 9.35 -1.37 28.61
C TYR A 372 10.01 -0.17 27.93
N ASN A 373 11.18 0.20 28.41
CA ASN A 373 12.04 1.21 27.83
C ASN A 373 13.29 0.60 27.19
N ASN A 374 13.09 -0.48 26.44
CA ASN A 374 14.12 -1.14 25.68
C ASN A 374 13.49 -1.87 24.50
N TYR A 375 14.29 -2.10 23.47
CA TYR A 375 13.84 -2.77 22.24
C TYR A 375 13.21 -4.14 22.50
N ALA A 376 13.91 -5.00 23.25
CA ALA A 376 13.48 -6.38 23.45
C ALA A 376 12.12 -6.46 24.14
N GLY A 377 11.87 -5.66 25.18
CA GLY A 377 10.59 -5.68 25.89
C GLY A 377 9.43 -5.04 25.13
N MET A 378 9.73 -4.04 24.27
CA MET A 378 8.69 -3.29 23.55
C MET A 378 8.00 -4.15 22.50
N PHE A 379 8.75 -4.92 21.71
CA PHE A 379 8.21 -5.74 20.64
C PHE A 379 8.05 -7.19 21.09
N ILE A 380 6.86 -7.75 20.88
CA ILE A 380 6.45 -9.12 21.20
C ILE A 380 6.82 -9.62 22.62
N ASN A 381 7.00 -8.70 23.56
CA ASN A 381 7.43 -8.96 24.92
C ASN A 381 8.76 -9.74 25.01
N GLY A 382 9.69 -9.48 24.07
CA GLY A 382 11.05 -9.99 24.10
C GLY A 382 11.27 -11.35 23.48
N ASP A 383 12.38 -11.97 23.88
CA ASP A 383 12.87 -13.22 23.32
C ASP A 383 12.29 -14.42 24.08
N ASN A 384 11.05 -14.76 23.78
CA ASN A 384 10.39 -15.93 24.34
C ASN A 384 10.70 -17.17 23.50
N PRO A 385 10.84 -18.36 24.10
CA PRO A 385 11.02 -19.62 23.37
C PRO A 385 10.01 -19.83 22.27
N LEU A 386 8.74 -19.57 22.57
CA LEU A 386 7.62 -19.62 21.64
C LEU A 386 6.69 -18.45 21.91
N THR A 387 6.15 -17.90 20.83
CA THR A 387 5.06 -16.92 20.87
C THR A 387 4.03 -17.31 19.83
N LEU A 388 2.77 -17.38 20.21
CA LEU A 388 1.66 -17.64 19.30
C LEU A 388 0.75 -16.41 19.25
N ILE A 389 0.53 -15.91 18.06
CA ILE A 389 -0.39 -14.83 17.76
C ILE A 389 -1.51 -15.41 16.90
N THR A 390 -2.77 -15.14 17.29
CA THR A 390 -3.95 -15.49 16.49
C THR A 390 -4.69 -14.21 16.14
N SER A 391 -4.81 -13.91 14.86
CA SER A 391 -5.39 -12.68 14.35
C SER A 391 -6.87 -12.85 13.94
N GLU A 392 -7.49 -11.75 13.56
CA GLU A 392 -8.83 -11.73 12.94
C GLU A 392 -8.84 -12.27 11.51
N ASN A 393 -7.70 -12.42 10.86
CA ASN A 393 -7.64 -13.10 9.56
C ASN A 393 -8.14 -14.55 9.72
N LYS A 394 -8.89 -15.01 8.71
CA LYS A 394 -9.37 -16.38 8.63
C LYS A 394 -9.06 -16.97 7.26
N ASN A 395 -7.81 -16.77 6.84
CA ASN A 395 -7.31 -17.19 5.52
C ASN A 395 -6.65 -18.58 5.53
N GLY A 396 -6.65 -19.26 6.68
CA GLY A 396 -6.08 -20.60 6.84
C GLY A 396 -4.55 -20.63 6.81
N ARG A 397 -3.87 -19.48 6.82
CA ARG A 397 -2.40 -19.41 6.74
C ARG A 397 -1.78 -19.24 8.12
N THR A 398 -0.82 -20.11 8.43
CA THR A 398 0.01 -20.04 9.64
C THR A 398 1.46 -19.82 9.25
N LEU A 399 2.03 -18.69 9.65
CA LEU A 399 3.43 -18.35 9.44
C LEU A 399 4.26 -18.76 10.68
N MET A 400 5.23 -19.67 10.51
CA MET A 400 6.25 -19.93 11.51
C MET A 400 7.48 -19.07 11.22
N ILE A 401 7.94 -18.30 12.21
CA ILE A 401 9.09 -17.41 12.09
C ILE A 401 10.24 -17.92 12.96
N PHE A 402 11.32 -18.36 12.36
CA PHE A 402 12.60 -18.58 13.05
C PHE A 402 13.38 -17.28 13.11
N LYS A 403 13.62 -16.80 14.33
CA LYS A 403 14.25 -15.48 14.52
C LYS A 403 15.27 -15.50 15.67
N GLU A 404 16.07 -14.46 15.71
CA GLU A 404 16.69 -13.87 16.89
C GLU A 404 16.06 -12.50 17.17
N SER A 405 16.66 -11.69 18.06
CA SER A 405 16.01 -10.45 18.54
C SER A 405 15.60 -9.43 17.45
N TYR A 406 16.27 -9.43 16.27
CA TYR A 406 15.86 -8.57 15.16
C TYR A 406 14.43 -8.86 14.70
N GLY A 407 14.02 -10.12 14.70
CA GLY A 407 12.65 -10.50 14.33
C GLY A 407 11.56 -9.88 15.22
N ASN A 408 11.91 -9.40 16.43
CA ASN A 408 10.89 -8.89 17.36
C ASN A 408 10.09 -7.70 16.78
N ALA A 409 10.77 -6.73 16.16
CA ALA A 409 10.10 -5.57 15.55
C ALA A 409 9.41 -5.88 14.21
N PHE A 410 9.77 -6.99 13.56
CA PHE A 410 9.19 -7.44 12.29
C PHE A 410 7.83 -8.13 12.50
N VAL A 411 7.70 -8.93 13.56
CA VAL A 411 6.51 -9.76 13.84
C VAL A 411 5.20 -8.96 13.87
N PRO A 412 5.10 -7.76 14.46
CA PRO A 412 3.85 -6.99 14.47
C PRO A 412 3.24 -6.76 13.07
N PHE A 413 4.07 -6.55 12.05
CA PHE A 413 3.61 -6.36 10.67
C PHE A 413 3.02 -7.63 10.05
N MET A 414 3.42 -8.83 10.50
CA MET A 414 2.92 -10.10 9.98
C MET A 414 1.52 -10.44 10.47
N ILE A 415 1.05 -9.82 11.55
CA ILE A 415 -0.29 -10.03 12.13
C ILE A 415 -1.37 -9.69 11.10
N ASP A 416 -1.11 -8.69 10.27
CA ASP A 416 -2.07 -8.20 9.26
C ASP A 416 -2.29 -9.17 8.09
N TYR A 417 -1.39 -10.17 7.90
CA TYR A 417 -1.41 -11.03 6.71
C TYR A 417 -1.70 -12.51 6.99
N PHE A 418 -1.54 -12.96 8.24
CA PHE A 418 -1.68 -14.37 8.59
C PHE A 418 -2.75 -14.58 9.66
N GLU A 419 -3.47 -15.71 9.56
CA GLU A 419 -4.40 -16.12 10.62
C GLU A 419 -3.67 -16.43 11.93
N GLN A 420 -2.52 -17.10 11.82
CA GLN A 420 -1.63 -17.35 12.95
C GLN A 420 -0.19 -17.00 12.61
N VAL A 421 0.52 -16.49 13.61
CA VAL A 421 1.97 -16.30 13.56
C VAL A 421 2.59 -17.01 14.74
N LEU A 422 3.37 -18.06 14.47
CA LEU A 422 4.13 -18.81 15.46
C LEU A 422 5.58 -18.38 15.44
N VAL A 423 6.01 -17.64 16.45
CA VAL A 423 7.38 -17.14 16.56
C VAL A 423 8.23 -18.10 17.39
N VAL A 424 9.37 -18.51 16.83
CA VAL A 424 10.30 -19.43 17.43
C VAL A 424 11.66 -18.72 17.61
N ASP A 425 12.03 -18.45 18.86
CA ASP A 425 13.39 -17.99 19.14
C ASP A 425 14.33 -19.20 19.14
N ILE A 426 15.21 -19.25 18.16
CA ILE A 426 16.12 -20.39 17.97
C ILE A 426 17.07 -20.61 19.13
N ARG A 427 17.35 -19.60 19.95
CA ARG A 427 18.26 -19.68 21.10
C ARG A 427 17.60 -20.35 22.30
N GLU A 428 16.29 -20.17 22.46
CA GLU A 428 15.52 -20.54 23.66
C GLU A 428 14.54 -21.71 23.44
N GLN A 429 14.25 -22.05 22.17
CA GLN A 429 13.25 -23.07 21.83
C GLN A 429 13.70 -24.49 22.25
N THR A 430 12.77 -25.24 22.86
CA THR A 430 13.04 -26.57 23.42
C THR A 430 12.20 -27.68 22.79
N LYS A 431 11.12 -27.37 22.06
CA LYS A 431 10.22 -28.35 21.42
C LYS A 431 10.68 -28.64 19.99
N GLY A 432 10.60 -29.90 19.54
CA GLY A 432 10.89 -30.27 18.16
C GLY A 432 10.04 -29.52 17.15
N VAL A 433 10.63 -29.04 16.06
CA VAL A 433 9.99 -28.20 15.04
C VAL A 433 8.91 -28.98 14.30
N GLY A 434 9.14 -30.26 13.98
CA GLY A 434 8.13 -31.07 13.31
C GLY A 434 6.82 -31.17 14.08
N ALA A 435 6.89 -31.30 15.43
CA ALA A 435 5.69 -31.31 16.28
C ALA A 435 4.98 -29.94 16.32
N LEU A 436 5.70 -28.83 16.17
CA LEU A 436 5.10 -27.49 16.08
C LEU A 436 4.40 -27.29 14.74
N ILE A 437 5.02 -27.75 13.65
CA ILE A 437 4.42 -27.67 12.29
C ILE A 437 3.08 -28.40 12.28
N GLU A 438 3.05 -29.65 12.77
CA GLU A 438 1.82 -30.45 12.83
C GLU A 438 0.77 -29.85 13.78
N GLN A 439 1.20 -29.43 14.99
CA GLN A 439 0.28 -28.90 16.00
C GLN A 439 -0.44 -27.64 15.59
N TYR A 440 0.24 -26.74 14.84
CA TYR A 440 -0.28 -25.43 14.49
C TYR A 440 -0.68 -25.33 13.02
N GLY A 441 -0.56 -26.40 12.24
CA GLY A 441 -0.92 -26.41 10.82
C GLY A 441 -0.13 -25.37 10.03
N VAL A 442 1.17 -25.34 10.21
CA VAL A 442 2.05 -24.36 9.56
C VAL A 442 1.97 -24.51 8.04
N THR A 443 1.81 -23.40 7.34
CA THR A 443 1.75 -23.32 5.87
C THR A 443 2.95 -22.59 5.28
N ASP A 444 3.46 -21.61 6.01
CA ASP A 444 4.53 -20.72 5.60
C ASP A 444 5.62 -20.68 6.68
N VAL A 445 6.86 -20.61 6.25
CA VAL A 445 8.01 -20.51 7.16
C VAL A 445 8.92 -19.37 6.72
N LEU A 446 9.38 -18.57 7.69
CA LEU A 446 10.35 -17.51 7.49
C LEU A 446 11.57 -17.72 8.38
N PHE A 447 12.75 -17.76 7.77
CA PHE A 447 14.02 -17.62 8.45
C PHE A 447 14.47 -16.16 8.37
N ILE A 448 14.41 -15.45 9.50
CA ILE A 448 14.83 -14.04 9.57
C ILE A 448 15.97 -13.87 10.56
N ASN A 449 17.09 -13.36 10.05
CA ASN A 449 18.27 -13.06 10.86
C ASN A 449 18.97 -11.80 10.34
N ASN A 450 19.59 -11.02 11.21
CA ASN A 450 20.60 -10.09 10.72
C ASN A 450 21.84 -10.86 10.23
N CYS A 451 22.60 -10.26 9.31
CA CYS A 451 23.72 -10.92 8.65
C CYS A 451 24.75 -11.51 9.64
N GLN A 452 25.02 -10.84 10.77
CA GLN A 452 25.97 -11.34 11.79
C GLN A 452 25.38 -12.52 12.57
N ALA A 453 24.07 -12.46 12.90
CA ALA A 453 23.39 -13.54 13.61
C ALA A 453 23.25 -14.80 12.74
N ALA A 454 23.02 -14.64 11.43
CA ALA A 454 22.99 -15.76 10.49
C ALA A 454 24.29 -16.58 10.53
N ILE A 455 25.43 -15.91 10.65
CA ILE A 455 26.73 -16.55 10.80
C ILE A 455 26.93 -17.13 12.21
N SER A 456 26.61 -16.33 13.23
CA SER A 456 26.95 -16.70 14.64
C SER A 456 26.05 -17.79 15.21
N PHE A 457 24.81 -17.90 14.73
CA PHE A 457 23.83 -18.88 15.21
C PHE A 457 23.55 -20.02 14.21
N GLU A 458 24.38 -20.17 13.18
CA GLU A 458 24.21 -21.22 12.15
C GLU A 458 24.04 -22.61 12.73
N GLU A 459 24.90 -23.00 13.67
CA GLU A 459 24.84 -24.31 14.30
C GLU A 459 23.61 -24.51 15.17
N ILE A 460 23.20 -23.46 15.90
CA ILE A 460 21.95 -23.46 16.70
C ILE A 460 20.76 -23.61 15.78
N LEU A 461 20.69 -22.82 14.71
CA LEU A 461 19.63 -22.88 13.72
C LEU A 461 19.54 -24.29 13.11
N ARG A 462 20.65 -24.86 12.68
CA ARG A 462 20.72 -26.22 12.14
C ARG A 462 20.17 -27.26 13.10
N THR A 463 20.55 -27.17 14.37
CA THR A 463 20.14 -28.13 15.40
C THR A 463 18.65 -27.98 15.72
N LYS A 464 18.14 -26.75 15.79
CA LYS A 464 16.75 -26.46 16.20
C LYS A 464 15.76 -26.59 15.06
N ALA A 465 16.03 -26.02 13.88
CA ALA A 465 15.10 -26.04 12.76
C ALA A 465 14.91 -27.44 12.16
N LEU A 466 15.91 -28.33 12.26
CA LEU A 466 15.82 -29.67 11.72
C LEU A 466 15.39 -30.74 12.74
N SER A 467 15.07 -30.35 13.98
CA SER A 467 14.69 -31.26 15.07
C SER A 467 13.28 -31.88 14.91
#